data_78f547543dd34202bb418b1c16575635
#
_entry.id   78f547543dd34202bb418b1c16575635
#
_cell.length_a   1.000
_cell.length_b   1.000
_cell.length_c   1.000
_cell.angle_alpha   90.00
_cell.angle_beta   90.00
_cell.angle_gamma   90.00
#
_symmetry.space_group_name_H-M   'P 1'
#
loop_
_entity.id
_entity.type
_entity.pdbx_description
1 polymer ?
#
loop_
_entity_poly.entity_id
_entity_poly.type
_entity_poly.pdbx_seq_one_letter_code
_entity_poly.pdbx_strand_id
1 'polypeptide(L)'
;MNESDNNFRIEGTLGESDKSMQLVLASDYAVVREKYIEVIEHTKNMDIHARWIYGKHPTDVMIQSYIDRQEMYLYMDGQNIAAMEAITMYQGEDYHEIIWSQNLKDDEVASLHILTVAPGYQGKGVSKRMIADIISLVKKNGKKAIRLDALASNTPARRLYGKLGFEYRGKQNLFAENTGWTDFLYYELPLEGIRTTNS
;
A
#
# COMPACT_ATOMS: atom_id res chain seq x y z
N MET A 1 33.74 -33.91 52.06
CA MET A 1 32.36 -33.96 51.49
C MET A 1 32.20 -32.66 50.74
N ASN A 2 32.37 -32.73 49.45
CA ASN A 2 32.38 -31.58 48.56
C ASN A 2 31.05 -31.55 47.80
N GLU A 3 30.32 -30.48 47.96
CA GLU A 3 29.24 -30.12 47.09
C GLU A 3 29.75 -29.20 45.99
N SER A 4 29.67 -29.65 44.79
CA SER A 4 30.07 -28.97 43.59
C SER A 4 28.86 -28.15 43.06
N ASP A 5 29.00 -26.86 43.18
CA ASP A 5 28.06 -25.86 42.57
C ASP A 5 28.21 -25.91 41.05
N ASN A 6 27.15 -26.37 40.40
CA ASN A 6 27.00 -26.39 38.93
C ASN A 6 26.34 -25.08 38.49
N ASN A 7 27.18 -24.10 38.19
CA ASN A 7 26.75 -22.79 37.69
C ASN A 7 26.46 -22.92 36.19
N PHE A 8 25.20 -23.19 35.86
CA PHE A 8 24.71 -23.17 34.45
C PHE A 8 24.47 -21.71 34.05
N ARG A 9 25.46 -21.11 33.42
CA ARG A 9 25.36 -19.79 32.83
C ARG A 9 24.64 -19.96 31.48
N ILE A 10 23.35 -19.64 31.43
CA ILE A 10 22.62 -19.46 30.17
C ILE A 10 23.00 -18.08 29.63
N GLU A 11 23.96 -18.03 28.72
CA GLU A 11 24.16 -16.89 27.86
C GLU A 11 23.03 -16.89 26.82
N GLY A 12 21.92 -16.24 27.16
CA GLY A 12 20.92 -15.86 26.21
C GLY A 12 21.48 -14.74 25.33
N THR A 13 21.84 -15.06 24.12
CA THR A 13 21.99 -14.07 23.04
C THR A 13 20.70 -13.29 22.98
N LEU A 14 20.79 -12.02 23.40
CA LEU A 14 19.74 -11.03 23.15
C LEU A 14 19.59 -10.94 21.64
N GLY A 15 18.46 -11.45 21.14
CA GLY A 15 18.10 -11.39 19.75
C GLY A 15 18.17 -9.94 19.25
N GLU A 16 18.70 -9.77 18.06
CA GLU A 16 18.64 -8.53 17.31
C GLU A 16 17.23 -7.99 17.40
N SER A 17 17.11 -6.76 17.89
CA SER A 17 15.84 -6.05 17.98
C SER A 17 15.19 -6.10 16.60
N ASP A 18 14.04 -6.71 16.51
CA ASP A 18 13.14 -6.64 15.36
C ASP A 18 12.88 -5.14 15.13
N LYS A 19 13.66 -4.53 14.23
CA LYS A 19 13.48 -3.14 13.83
C LYS A 19 12.18 -3.12 13.05
N SER A 20 11.09 -2.78 13.73
CA SER A 20 9.77 -2.66 13.10
C SER A 20 9.87 -1.73 11.90
N MET A 21 9.42 -2.18 10.72
CA MET A 21 9.31 -1.33 9.54
C MET A 21 8.50 -0.07 9.88
N GLN A 22 8.84 1.05 9.26
CA GLN A 22 8.22 2.35 9.56
C GLN A 22 7.66 2.99 8.30
N LEU A 23 6.45 3.54 8.44
CA LEU A 23 5.82 4.36 7.41
C LEU A 23 6.31 5.82 7.58
N VAL A 24 6.99 6.35 6.56
CA VAL A 24 7.53 7.72 6.57
C VAL A 24 7.17 8.45 5.28
N LEU A 25 7.05 9.77 5.34
CA LEU A 25 6.85 10.60 4.15
C LEU A 25 8.12 10.64 3.30
N ALA A 26 7.96 10.49 1.99
CA ALA A 26 9.04 10.71 1.05
C ALA A 26 9.33 12.20 0.87
N SER A 27 10.60 12.56 0.76
CA SER A 27 11.04 13.93 0.48
C SER A 27 12.02 14.02 -0.70
N ASP A 28 12.55 12.90 -1.14
CA ASP A 28 13.53 12.84 -2.23
C ASP A 28 12.91 12.16 -3.46
N TYR A 29 12.65 12.98 -4.47
CA TYR A 29 12.09 12.52 -5.74
C TYR A 29 13.01 11.51 -6.46
N ALA A 30 14.33 11.76 -6.49
CA ALA A 30 15.25 10.90 -7.21
C ALA A 30 15.26 9.48 -6.64
N VAL A 31 15.25 9.37 -5.32
CA VAL A 31 15.19 8.08 -4.60
C VAL A 31 13.89 7.32 -4.90
N VAL A 32 12.75 8.01 -4.86
CA VAL A 32 11.44 7.40 -5.17
C VAL A 32 11.37 6.95 -6.62
N ARG A 33 11.80 7.82 -7.53
CA ARG A 33 11.86 7.54 -8.97
C ARG A 33 12.67 6.29 -9.28
N GLU A 34 13.91 6.24 -8.80
CA GLU A 34 14.81 5.09 -9.02
C GLU A 34 14.20 3.80 -8.46
N LYS A 35 13.53 3.88 -7.33
CA LYS A 35 12.87 2.71 -6.74
C LYS A 35 11.69 2.21 -7.58
N TYR A 36 10.88 3.10 -8.19
CA TYR A 36 9.84 2.69 -9.14
C TYR A 36 10.44 2.04 -10.40
N ILE A 37 11.54 2.57 -10.93
CA ILE A 37 12.23 1.98 -12.08
C ILE A 37 12.73 0.57 -11.71
N GLU A 38 13.42 0.41 -10.59
CA GLU A 38 13.89 -0.89 -10.10
C GLU A 38 12.75 -1.91 -9.99
N VAL A 39 11.62 -1.50 -9.41
CA VAL A 39 10.45 -2.39 -9.25
C VAL A 39 9.87 -2.78 -10.60
N ILE A 40 9.73 -1.84 -11.53
CA ILE A 40 9.16 -2.12 -12.85
C ILE A 40 10.05 -3.10 -13.63
N GLU A 41 11.36 -2.91 -13.58
CA GLU A 41 12.33 -3.72 -14.32
C GLU A 41 12.51 -5.13 -13.72
N HIS A 42 12.37 -5.27 -12.39
CA HIS A 42 12.72 -6.52 -11.70
C HIS A 42 11.52 -7.27 -11.10
N THR A 43 10.29 -6.76 -11.26
CA THR A 43 9.11 -7.49 -10.80
C THR A 43 8.64 -8.48 -11.87
N LYS A 44 8.58 -9.76 -11.49
CA LYS A 44 8.11 -10.82 -12.38
C LYS A 44 6.66 -10.57 -12.82
N ASN A 45 6.40 -10.73 -14.13
CA ASN A 45 5.08 -10.56 -14.74
C ASN A 45 4.48 -9.14 -14.56
N MET A 46 5.32 -8.13 -14.48
CA MET A 46 4.88 -6.73 -14.42
C MET A 46 4.03 -6.38 -15.64
N ASP A 47 4.42 -6.86 -16.82
CA ASP A 47 3.73 -6.70 -18.10
C ASP A 47 2.34 -7.36 -18.17
N ILE A 48 2.09 -8.35 -17.32
CA ILE A 48 0.82 -9.07 -17.24
C ILE A 48 -0.09 -8.46 -16.17
N HIS A 49 0.46 -8.19 -14.98
CA HIS A 49 -0.32 -7.81 -13.81
C HIS A 49 -0.60 -6.33 -13.72
N ALA A 50 0.37 -5.54 -13.29
CA ALA A 50 0.20 -4.09 -13.15
C ALA A 50 0.37 -3.35 -14.49
N ARG A 51 1.09 -3.93 -15.44
CA ARG A 51 1.34 -3.40 -16.78
C ARG A 51 1.98 -2.01 -16.75
N TRP A 52 2.79 -1.76 -15.73
CA TRP A 52 3.49 -0.50 -15.60
C TRP A 52 4.63 -0.39 -16.60
N ILE A 53 4.72 0.78 -17.19
CA ILE A 53 5.80 1.21 -18.08
C ILE A 53 6.25 2.58 -17.58
N TYR A 54 7.47 2.67 -17.08
CA TYR A 54 7.98 3.92 -16.55
C TYR A 54 7.89 5.05 -17.59
N GLY A 55 7.47 6.25 -17.13
CA GLY A 55 7.21 7.38 -18.01
C GLY A 55 5.80 7.42 -18.61
N LYS A 56 5.08 6.28 -18.65
CA LYS A 56 3.65 6.21 -19.00
C LYS A 56 2.78 6.06 -17.77
N HIS A 57 3.16 5.15 -16.87
CA HIS A 57 2.58 4.97 -15.54
C HIS A 57 3.52 4.13 -14.66
N PRO A 58 4.01 4.64 -13.49
CA PRO A 58 3.88 6.05 -13.09
C PRO A 58 4.73 6.98 -13.95
N THR A 59 4.38 8.27 -13.96
CA THR A 59 5.16 9.33 -14.62
C THR A 59 5.97 10.13 -13.60
N ASP A 60 7.02 10.81 -14.07
CA ASP A 60 7.80 11.74 -13.24
C ASP A 60 6.92 12.82 -12.59
N VAL A 61 5.99 13.39 -13.36
CA VAL A 61 5.06 14.41 -12.89
C VAL A 61 4.15 13.87 -11.78
N MET A 62 3.66 12.65 -11.94
CA MET A 62 2.82 12.00 -10.94
C MET A 62 3.58 11.80 -9.63
N ILE A 63 4.79 11.23 -9.68
CA ILE A 63 5.63 10.98 -8.50
C ILE A 63 5.96 12.30 -7.80
N GLN A 64 6.45 13.30 -8.54
CA GLN A 64 6.79 14.62 -7.99
C GLN A 64 5.57 15.27 -7.33
N SER A 65 4.40 15.21 -7.98
CA SER A 65 3.16 15.77 -7.44
C SER A 65 2.74 15.13 -6.10
N TYR A 66 2.89 13.81 -5.94
CA TYR A 66 2.61 13.16 -4.65
C TYR A 66 3.61 13.55 -3.56
N ILE A 67 4.89 13.75 -3.92
CA ILE A 67 5.92 14.19 -2.97
C ILE A 67 5.64 15.64 -2.53
N ASP A 68 5.37 16.53 -3.48
CA ASP A 68 5.12 17.96 -3.21
C ASP A 68 3.89 18.16 -2.31
N ARG A 69 2.87 17.30 -2.45
CA ARG A 69 1.68 17.32 -1.60
C ARG A 69 1.81 16.52 -0.30
N GLN A 70 2.99 15.94 -0.02
CA GLN A 70 3.22 15.07 1.14
C GLN A 70 2.28 13.86 1.19
N GLU A 71 2.02 13.27 0.05
CA GLU A 71 1.14 12.11 -0.16
C GLU A 71 1.91 10.83 -0.50
N MET A 72 3.23 10.91 -0.82
CA MET A 72 4.05 9.74 -1.08
C MET A 72 4.66 9.21 0.22
N TYR A 73 4.42 7.92 0.50
CA TYR A 73 4.92 7.25 1.69
C TYR A 73 5.89 6.12 1.33
N LEU A 74 6.94 6.01 2.13
CA LEU A 74 7.92 4.92 2.10
C LEU A 74 7.70 4.00 3.31
N TYR A 75 7.81 2.70 3.09
CA TYR A 75 7.84 1.72 4.15
C TYR A 75 9.26 1.24 4.34
N MET A 76 9.90 1.71 5.40
CA MET A 76 11.34 1.58 5.62
C MET A 76 11.68 0.36 6.48
N ASP A 77 12.66 -0.43 6.05
CA ASP A 77 13.36 -1.44 6.84
C ASP A 77 14.78 -0.92 7.14
N GLY A 78 14.93 -0.25 8.27
CA GLY A 78 16.13 0.52 8.55
C GLY A 78 16.34 1.63 7.52
N GLN A 79 17.39 1.54 6.71
CA GLN A 79 17.68 2.47 5.62
C GLN A 79 17.16 2.00 4.24
N ASN A 80 16.57 0.82 4.18
CA ASN A 80 16.09 0.25 2.92
C ASN A 80 14.62 0.54 2.70
N ILE A 81 14.25 0.92 1.49
CA ILE A 81 12.86 1.05 1.08
C ILE A 81 12.32 -0.34 0.74
N ALA A 82 11.42 -0.85 1.58
CA ALA A 82 10.78 -2.14 1.39
C ALA A 82 9.53 -2.05 0.52
N ALA A 83 8.77 -0.96 0.63
CA ALA A 83 7.59 -0.70 -0.19
C ALA A 83 7.32 0.82 -0.27
N MET A 84 6.47 1.22 -1.20
CA MET A 84 6.02 2.61 -1.38
C MET A 84 4.55 2.65 -1.78
N GLU A 85 3.86 3.72 -1.41
CA GLU A 85 2.47 3.97 -1.79
C GLU A 85 2.14 5.46 -1.70
N ALA A 86 1.37 5.96 -2.63
CA ALA A 86 0.78 7.29 -2.50
C ALA A 86 -0.58 7.18 -1.79
N ILE A 87 -0.79 8.03 -0.80
CA ILE A 87 -1.99 8.06 0.05
C ILE A 87 -2.55 9.47 0.02
N THR A 88 -3.72 9.63 -0.64
CA THR A 88 -4.46 10.89 -0.60
C THR A 88 -5.50 10.83 0.51
N MET A 89 -5.67 11.92 1.26
CA MET A 89 -6.71 12.03 2.30
C MET A 89 -8.03 12.53 1.72
N TYR A 90 -8.27 12.25 0.46
CA TYR A 90 -9.48 12.53 -0.32
C TYR A 90 -9.56 11.55 -1.49
N GLN A 91 -10.72 11.43 -2.13
CA GLN A 91 -10.87 10.73 -3.41
C GLN A 91 -10.96 11.71 -4.58
N GLY A 92 -10.52 11.27 -5.76
CA GLY A 92 -10.65 12.01 -7.01
C GLY A 92 -12.05 11.90 -7.64
N GLU A 93 -12.31 12.75 -8.63
CA GLU A 93 -13.60 12.78 -9.35
C GLU A 93 -13.91 11.49 -10.10
N ASP A 94 -12.89 10.75 -10.54
CA ASP A 94 -12.99 9.47 -11.22
C ASP A 94 -13.62 8.36 -10.36
N TYR A 95 -13.67 8.57 -9.04
CA TYR A 95 -14.33 7.67 -8.10
C TYR A 95 -15.84 7.92 -7.96
N HIS A 96 -16.36 9.04 -8.47
CA HIS A 96 -17.78 9.40 -8.32
C HIS A 96 -18.73 8.50 -9.11
N GLU A 97 -18.27 7.88 -10.18
CA GLU A 97 -19.07 6.97 -11.01
C GLU A 97 -19.30 5.59 -10.36
N ILE A 98 -18.66 5.31 -9.22
CA ILE A 98 -18.77 4.03 -8.53
C ILE A 98 -19.83 4.09 -7.42
N ILE A 99 -20.66 3.05 -7.34
CA ILE A 99 -21.63 2.91 -6.26
C ILE A 99 -20.93 2.35 -5.02
N TRP A 100 -20.63 3.23 -4.08
CA TRP A 100 -19.96 2.89 -2.83
C TRP A 100 -20.95 2.38 -1.78
N SER A 101 -20.47 1.68 -0.74
CA SER A 101 -21.33 1.20 0.36
C SER A 101 -21.91 2.32 1.21
N GLN A 102 -21.23 3.46 1.24
CA GLN A 102 -21.64 4.64 2.00
C GLN A 102 -21.49 5.89 1.13
N ASN A 103 -22.47 6.78 1.23
CA ASN A 103 -22.44 8.10 0.56
C ASN A 103 -21.57 9.04 1.39
N LEU A 104 -20.25 8.95 1.23
CA LEU A 104 -19.25 9.79 1.90
C LEU A 104 -18.82 10.93 0.98
N LYS A 105 -18.49 12.08 1.59
CA LYS A 105 -17.85 13.18 0.86
C LYS A 105 -16.40 12.80 0.50
N ASP A 106 -15.83 13.50 -0.48
CA ASP A 106 -14.47 13.22 -0.94
C ASP A 106 -13.44 13.34 0.17
N ASP A 107 -13.59 14.33 1.04
CA ASP A 107 -12.71 14.58 2.19
C ASP A 107 -12.94 13.63 3.39
N GLU A 108 -13.96 12.80 3.36
CA GLU A 108 -14.20 11.74 4.36
C GLU A 108 -13.53 10.41 4.03
N VAL A 109 -12.92 10.31 2.84
CA VAL A 109 -12.29 9.11 2.30
C VAL A 109 -10.78 9.30 2.18
N ALA A 110 -10.02 8.21 2.26
CA ALA A 110 -8.64 8.18 1.77
C ALA A 110 -8.56 7.27 0.54
N SER A 111 -7.69 7.60 -0.42
CA SER A 111 -7.46 6.75 -1.59
C SER A 111 -6.00 6.31 -1.64
N LEU A 112 -5.78 5.07 -2.10
CA LEU A 112 -4.47 4.45 -2.22
C LEU A 112 -4.09 4.32 -3.69
N HIS A 113 -2.87 4.73 -4.03
CA HIS A 113 -2.39 4.78 -5.40
C HIS A 113 -0.98 4.22 -5.53
N ILE A 114 -0.72 3.54 -6.62
CA ILE A 114 0.61 3.08 -7.05
C ILE A 114 1.41 2.31 -5.99
N LEU A 115 0.73 1.45 -5.19
CA LEU A 115 1.39 0.55 -4.25
C LEU A 115 2.44 -0.31 -4.95
N THR A 116 3.63 -0.33 -4.40
CA THR A 116 4.70 -1.21 -4.88
C THR A 116 5.53 -1.78 -3.74
N VAL A 117 6.11 -2.96 -3.96
CA VAL A 117 7.01 -3.64 -3.02
C VAL A 117 8.32 -3.91 -3.74
N ALA A 118 9.44 -3.50 -3.13
CA ALA A 118 10.77 -3.71 -3.69
C ALA A 118 11.03 -5.22 -3.94
N PRO A 119 11.74 -5.60 -5.02
CA PRO A 119 11.90 -6.99 -5.43
C PRO A 119 12.40 -7.92 -4.32
N GLY A 120 13.36 -7.47 -3.51
CA GLY A 120 13.90 -8.22 -2.37
C GLY A 120 12.93 -8.44 -1.21
N TYR A 121 11.79 -7.75 -1.20
CA TYR A 121 10.77 -7.79 -0.15
C TYR A 121 9.45 -8.43 -0.59
N GLN A 122 9.31 -8.77 -1.87
CA GLN A 122 8.11 -9.42 -2.41
C GLN A 122 7.91 -10.81 -1.79
N GLY A 123 6.64 -11.21 -1.62
CA GLY A 123 6.29 -12.51 -1.04
C GLY A 123 6.48 -12.63 0.49
N LYS A 124 7.02 -11.61 1.15
CA LYS A 124 7.32 -11.60 2.61
C LYS A 124 6.25 -10.91 3.46
N GLY A 125 5.09 -10.61 2.91
CA GLY A 125 3.96 -9.98 3.61
C GLY A 125 4.14 -8.48 3.90
N VAL A 126 5.11 -7.82 3.26
CA VAL A 126 5.41 -6.40 3.47
C VAL A 126 4.21 -5.51 3.12
N SER A 127 3.57 -5.72 1.97
CA SER A 127 2.37 -4.96 1.59
C SER A 127 1.23 -5.08 2.60
N LYS A 128 1.03 -6.27 3.18
CA LYS A 128 0.02 -6.47 4.23
C LYS A 128 0.31 -5.64 5.47
N ARG A 129 1.58 -5.61 5.92
CA ARG A 129 1.99 -4.80 7.08
C ARG A 129 1.87 -3.32 6.78
N MET A 130 2.36 -2.87 5.64
CA MET A 130 2.24 -1.47 5.21
C MET A 130 0.79 -1.00 5.19
N ILE A 131 -0.13 -1.77 4.59
CA ILE A 131 -1.55 -1.39 4.54
C ILE A 131 -2.17 -1.37 5.95
N ALA A 132 -1.76 -2.24 6.87
CA ALA A 132 -2.23 -2.19 8.26
C ALA A 132 -1.82 -0.87 8.96
N ASP A 133 -0.59 -0.40 8.73
CA ASP A 133 -0.11 0.87 9.26
C ASP A 133 -0.81 2.06 8.57
N ILE A 134 -1.07 1.96 7.27
CA ILE A 134 -1.87 2.95 6.52
C ILE A 134 -3.30 3.02 7.06
N ILE A 135 -3.95 1.90 7.33
CA ILE A 135 -5.30 1.88 7.94
C ILE A 135 -5.29 2.64 9.27
N SER A 136 -4.24 2.44 10.09
CA SER A 136 -4.07 3.14 11.36
C SER A 136 -3.86 4.64 11.16
N LEU A 137 -3.04 5.05 10.19
CA LEU A 137 -2.82 6.44 9.80
C LEU A 137 -4.12 7.11 9.34
N VAL A 138 -4.85 6.45 8.42
CA VAL A 138 -6.08 6.97 7.82
C VAL A 138 -7.18 7.14 8.88
N LYS A 139 -7.33 6.16 9.79
CA LYS A 139 -8.25 6.27 10.95
C LYS A 139 -7.89 7.43 11.87
N LYS A 140 -6.60 7.63 12.15
CA LYS A 140 -6.11 8.76 12.97
C LYS A 140 -6.44 10.12 12.32
N ASN A 141 -6.51 10.17 10.99
CA ASN A 141 -6.94 11.35 10.24
C ASN A 141 -8.45 11.48 10.09
N GLY A 142 -9.25 10.68 10.81
CA GLY A 142 -10.71 10.79 10.86
C GLY A 142 -11.44 10.35 9.60
N LYS A 143 -10.76 9.61 8.70
CA LYS A 143 -11.40 9.10 7.49
C LYS A 143 -12.31 7.91 7.80
N LYS A 144 -13.38 7.77 7.03
CA LYS A 144 -14.43 6.78 7.24
C LYS A 144 -14.30 5.54 6.35
N ALA A 145 -13.59 5.69 5.24
CA ALA A 145 -13.31 4.59 4.31
C ALA A 145 -11.95 4.77 3.63
N ILE A 146 -11.39 3.65 3.17
CA ILE A 146 -10.29 3.62 2.21
C ILE A 146 -10.83 3.08 0.89
N ARG A 147 -10.53 3.74 -0.21
CA ARG A 147 -10.90 3.34 -1.57
C ARG A 147 -9.67 3.21 -2.44
N LEU A 148 -9.72 2.33 -3.41
CA LEU A 148 -8.64 2.13 -4.37
C LEU A 148 -9.18 1.49 -5.64
N ASP A 149 -8.39 1.54 -6.69
CA ASP A 149 -8.61 0.79 -7.90
C ASP A 149 -7.41 -0.09 -8.25
N ALA A 150 -7.66 -1.10 -9.06
CA ALA A 150 -6.63 -1.97 -9.60
C ALA A 150 -7.03 -2.47 -10.98
N LEU A 151 -6.05 -2.65 -11.86
CA LEU A 151 -6.30 -3.32 -13.15
C LEU A 151 -6.93 -4.69 -12.94
N ALA A 152 -7.89 -5.04 -13.77
CA ALA A 152 -8.52 -6.36 -13.74
C ALA A 152 -7.50 -7.50 -13.92
N SER A 153 -6.40 -7.24 -14.65
CA SER A 153 -5.26 -8.15 -14.83
C SER A 153 -4.39 -8.31 -13.56
N ASN A 154 -4.44 -7.35 -12.62
CA ASN A 154 -3.57 -7.36 -11.44
C ASN A 154 -4.08 -8.31 -10.35
N THR A 155 -4.07 -9.60 -10.67
CA THR A 155 -4.52 -10.66 -9.76
C THR A 155 -3.82 -10.64 -8.39
N PRO A 156 -2.50 -10.40 -8.28
CA PRO A 156 -1.83 -10.33 -6.97
C PRO A 156 -2.38 -9.21 -6.08
N ALA A 157 -2.56 -7.99 -6.61
CA ALA A 157 -3.11 -6.86 -5.87
C ALA A 157 -4.56 -7.12 -5.44
N ARG A 158 -5.39 -7.61 -6.35
CA ARG A 158 -6.79 -7.96 -6.06
C ARG A 158 -6.93 -9.01 -4.94
N ARG A 159 -6.07 -10.03 -4.95
CA ARG A 159 -6.02 -11.04 -3.88
C ARG A 159 -5.56 -10.44 -2.54
N LEU A 160 -4.60 -9.51 -2.57
CA LEU A 160 -4.14 -8.80 -1.39
C LEU A 160 -5.28 -8.01 -0.77
N TYR A 161 -5.96 -7.17 -1.55
CA TYR A 161 -7.05 -6.32 -1.07
C TYR A 161 -8.21 -7.15 -0.52
N GLY A 162 -8.63 -8.21 -1.22
CA GLY A 162 -9.67 -9.11 -0.71
C GLY A 162 -9.31 -9.79 0.62
N LYS A 163 -8.03 -10.18 0.81
CA LYS A 163 -7.54 -10.75 2.10
C LYS A 163 -7.50 -9.72 3.22
N LEU A 164 -7.43 -8.44 2.90
CA LEU A 164 -7.42 -7.34 3.86
C LEU A 164 -8.83 -6.78 4.17
N GLY A 165 -9.86 -7.40 3.59
CA GLY A 165 -11.25 -7.02 3.83
C GLY A 165 -11.78 -5.92 2.91
N PHE A 166 -11.02 -5.52 1.89
CA PHE A 166 -11.55 -4.64 0.85
C PHE A 166 -12.61 -5.36 0.03
N GLU A 167 -13.75 -4.72 -0.16
CA GLU A 167 -14.87 -5.24 -0.92
C GLU A 167 -14.91 -4.62 -2.31
N TYR A 168 -15.15 -5.46 -3.31
CA TYR A 168 -15.35 -5.01 -4.69
C TYR A 168 -16.63 -4.18 -4.81
N ARG A 169 -16.56 -3.02 -5.48
CA ARG A 169 -17.67 -2.07 -5.63
C ARG A 169 -18.11 -1.85 -7.07
N GLY A 170 -17.27 -2.14 -8.03
CA GLY A 170 -17.61 -1.92 -9.42
C GLY A 170 -16.39 -1.84 -10.31
N LYS A 171 -16.62 -1.55 -11.59
CA LYS A 171 -15.55 -1.38 -12.57
C LYS A 171 -15.87 -0.23 -13.51
N GLN A 172 -14.80 0.34 -14.07
CA GLN A 172 -14.86 1.26 -15.20
C GLN A 172 -13.91 0.78 -16.29
N ASN A 173 -14.29 0.97 -17.53
CA ASN A 173 -13.39 0.74 -18.67
C ASN A 173 -12.77 2.07 -19.06
N LEU A 174 -11.49 2.26 -18.75
CA LEU A 174 -10.78 3.52 -18.92
C LEU A 174 -9.56 3.35 -19.82
N PHE A 175 -9.19 4.43 -20.50
CA PHE A 175 -7.96 4.49 -21.27
C PHE A 175 -6.80 4.95 -20.40
N ALA A 176 -5.68 4.22 -20.43
CA ALA A 176 -4.41 4.65 -19.86
C ALA A 176 -3.28 4.41 -20.86
N GLU A 177 -2.28 5.29 -20.87
CA GLU A 177 -1.20 5.27 -21.84
C GLU A 177 -0.40 3.96 -21.87
N ASN A 178 -0.25 3.33 -20.70
CA ASN A 178 0.49 2.08 -20.55
C ASN A 178 -0.33 0.82 -20.89
N THR A 179 -1.67 0.92 -20.90
CA THR A 179 -2.55 -0.25 -21.05
C THR A 179 -3.48 -0.18 -22.24
N GLY A 180 -3.76 1.02 -22.80
CA GLY A 180 -4.90 1.25 -23.67
C GLY A 180 -6.21 1.13 -22.87
N TRP A 181 -7.34 0.87 -23.56
CA TRP A 181 -8.63 0.62 -22.91
C TRP A 181 -8.58 -0.67 -22.10
N THR A 182 -8.91 -0.58 -20.80
CA THR A 182 -8.91 -1.74 -19.90
C THR A 182 -9.85 -1.53 -18.73
N ASP A 183 -10.25 -2.63 -18.07
CA ASP A 183 -11.10 -2.57 -16.89
C ASP A 183 -10.26 -2.27 -15.64
N PHE A 184 -10.64 -1.22 -14.92
CA PHE A 184 -10.21 -0.90 -13.56
C PHE A 184 -11.28 -1.35 -12.58
N LEU A 185 -10.90 -2.11 -11.57
CA LEU A 185 -11.77 -2.66 -10.55
C LEU A 185 -11.62 -1.87 -9.27
N TYR A 186 -12.72 -1.37 -8.73
CA TYR A 186 -12.76 -0.50 -7.56
C TYR A 186 -13.09 -1.28 -6.29
N TYR A 187 -12.40 -0.95 -5.23
CA TYR A 187 -12.51 -1.60 -3.93
C TYR A 187 -12.65 -0.58 -2.80
N GLU A 188 -13.39 -0.94 -1.76
CA GLU A 188 -13.60 -0.12 -0.57
C GLU A 188 -13.36 -0.93 0.70
N LEU A 189 -12.71 -0.31 1.68
CA LEU A 189 -12.62 -0.78 3.05
C LEU A 189 -13.29 0.25 3.96
N PRO A 190 -14.53 0.03 4.44
CA PRO A 190 -15.15 0.86 5.46
C PRO A 190 -14.36 0.79 6.77
N LEU A 191 -14.11 1.94 7.40
CA LEU A 191 -13.29 2.05 8.61
C LEU A 191 -14.11 2.26 9.88
N GLU A 192 -15.38 2.59 9.76
CA GLU A 192 -16.27 2.74 10.91
C GLU A 192 -16.66 1.37 11.48
N GLY A 193 -16.68 1.33 12.80
CA GLY A 193 -16.86 0.13 13.59
C GLY A 193 -18.09 -0.68 13.21
N ILE A 194 -17.97 -1.99 13.41
CA ILE A 194 -19.07 -2.92 13.54
C ILE A 194 -20.15 -2.23 14.40
N ARG A 195 -21.22 -1.78 13.75
CA ARG A 195 -22.44 -1.49 14.49
C ARG A 195 -22.85 -2.81 15.13
N THR A 196 -22.59 -2.95 16.42
CA THR A 196 -23.28 -3.95 17.22
C THR A 196 -24.76 -3.66 17.04
N THR A 197 -25.43 -4.42 16.20
CA THR A 197 -26.89 -4.52 16.19
C THR A 197 -27.27 -5.11 17.53
N ASN A 198 -27.53 -4.24 18.50
CA ASN A 198 -28.30 -4.62 19.66
C ASN A 198 -29.74 -4.84 19.18
N SER A 199 -30.11 -6.10 19.14
CA SER A 199 -31.50 -6.59 19.01
C SER A 199 -32.30 -6.22 20.21
#